data_fcb82e2e744033c8cdb013a57c2ea42f
#
_entry.id   fcb82e2e744033c8cdb013a57c2ea42f
#
_cell.length_a   1.000
_cell.length_b   1.000
_cell.length_c   1.000
_cell.angle_alpha   90.00
_cell.angle_beta   90.00
_cell.angle_gamma   90.00
#
_symmetry.space_group_name_H-M   'P 1'
#
loop_
_entity.id
_entity.type
_entity.pdbx_description
1 polymer ?
#
loop_
_entity_poly.entity_id
_entity_poly.type
_entity_poly.pdbx_seq_one_letter_code
_entity_poly.pdbx_strand_id
1 'polypeptide(L)'
;MSKEWLENVPAYFDGYLKLVGEDNMMEAMINSKSEFVAWANTVSDEKGTYAYQEGKWTVNELLQHIIDTERIFQYRSLSIARGEMNELPGFDHNSYAKNSKANERKLSELIAEFSRLRESSIDLYSSLDEANIKYKGMANGFVVQPILYGFLISGHLRHHLRVLENRY
;
A
#
# COMPACT_ATOMS: atom_id res chain seq x y z
N MET A 1 6.52 5.74 -16.14
CA MET A 1 5.94 4.39 -16.01
C MET A 1 4.44 4.52 -16.13
N SER A 2 3.93 4.19 -17.34
CA SER A 2 2.55 4.50 -17.75
C SER A 2 1.55 3.43 -17.29
N LYS A 3 0.34 3.85 -16.95
CA LYS A 3 -0.80 2.96 -16.65
C LYS A 3 -1.20 2.07 -17.84
N GLU A 4 -0.91 2.52 -19.06
CA GLU A 4 -1.10 1.73 -20.30
C GLU A 4 -0.26 0.44 -20.33
N TRP A 5 0.76 0.32 -19.47
CA TRP A 5 1.60 -0.88 -19.36
C TRP A 5 0.97 -1.99 -18.52
N LEU A 6 -0.17 -1.72 -17.86
CA LEU A 6 -0.90 -2.73 -17.09
C LEU A 6 -1.57 -3.73 -18.04
N GLU A 7 -1.30 -5.01 -17.84
CA GLU A 7 -1.87 -6.09 -18.59
C GLU A 7 -2.64 -7.06 -17.70
N ASN A 8 -3.82 -7.49 -18.15
CA ASN A 8 -4.61 -8.54 -17.53
C ASN A 8 -4.80 -8.36 -16.01
N VAL A 9 -5.14 -7.14 -15.60
CA VAL A 9 -5.33 -6.79 -14.19
C VAL A 9 -6.46 -7.64 -13.60
N PRO A 10 -6.23 -8.39 -12.51
CA PRO A 10 -7.32 -9.10 -11.84
C PRO A 10 -8.39 -8.13 -11.33
N ALA A 11 -9.66 -8.45 -11.58
CA ALA A 11 -10.80 -7.61 -11.19
C ALA A 11 -10.84 -7.29 -9.68
N TYR A 12 -10.21 -8.13 -8.87
CA TYR A 12 -10.03 -7.89 -7.44
C TYR A 12 -9.38 -6.53 -7.12
N PHE A 13 -8.52 -6.02 -8.00
CA PHE A 13 -7.79 -4.76 -7.81
C PHE A 13 -8.50 -3.53 -8.39
N ASP A 14 -9.58 -3.70 -9.14
CA ASP A 14 -10.28 -2.61 -9.84
C ASP A 14 -10.69 -1.48 -8.89
N GLY A 15 -11.17 -1.83 -7.69
CA GLY A 15 -11.59 -0.86 -6.67
C GLY A 15 -10.47 0.10 -6.26
N TYR A 16 -9.25 -0.40 -6.15
CA TYR A 16 -8.09 0.41 -5.80
C TYR A 16 -7.58 1.22 -6.99
N LEU A 17 -7.49 0.62 -8.18
CA LEU A 17 -7.01 1.30 -9.38
C LEU A 17 -7.91 2.46 -9.81
N LYS A 18 -9.23 2.38 -9.58
CA LYS A 18 -10.17 3.50 -9.81
C LYS A 18 -9.88 4.72 -8.95
N LEU A 19 -9.13 4.58 -7.86
CA LEU A 19 -8.73 5.69 -6.98
C LEU A 19 -7.43 6.37 -7.44
N VAL A 20 -6.78 5.85 -8.48
CA VAL A 20 -5.55 6.42 -9.03
C VAL A 20 -5.89 7.16 -10.32
N GLY A 21 -5.91 8.49 -10.24
CA GLY A 21 -6.21 9.36 -11.39
C GLY A 21 -5.03 9.57 -12.31
N GLU A 22 -3.81 9.41 -11.80
CA GLU A 22 -2.57 9.62 -12.52
C GLU A 22 -2.30 8.47 -13.52
N ASP A 23 -1.75 8.83 -14.68
CA ASP A 23 -1.26 7.86 -15.67
C ASP A 23 0.18 7.42 -15.36
N ASN A 24 0.92 8.19 -14.59
CA ASN A 24 2.28 7.88 -14.18
C ASN A 24 2.31 7.33 -12.75
N MET A 25 2.89 6.13 -12.59
CA MET A 25 2.99 5.43 -11.31
C MET A 25 3.78 6.22 -10.25
N MET A 26 4.90 6.82 -10.63
CA MET A 26 5.74 7.59 -9.70
C MET A 26 5.01 8.84 -9.22
N GLU A 27 4.31 9.52 -10.11
CA GLU A 27 3.46 10.66 -9.78
C GLU A 27 2.35 10.26 -8.79
N ALA A 28 1.68 9.13 -9.04
CA ALA A 28 0.67 8.59 -8.13
C ALA A 28 1.23 8.33 -6.71
N MET A 29 2.44 7.78 -6.62
CA MET A 29 3.11 7.53 -5.33
C MET A 29 3.44 8.82 -4.58
N ILE A 30 3.94 9.84 -5.28
CA ILE A 30 4.30 11.14 -4.70
C ILE A 30 3.03 11.87 -4.25
N ASN A 31 2.01 11.92 -5.09
CA ASN A 31 0.75 12.60 -4.78
C ASN A 31 0.04 11.94 -3.60
N SER A 32 -0.10 10.61 -3.61
CA SER A 32 -0.73 9.90 -2.50
C SER A 32 0.04 10.02 -1.18
N LYS A 33 1.38 10.13 -1.23
CA LYS A 33 2.17 10.49 -0.04
C LYS A 33 1.82 11.87 0.49
N SER A 34 1.68 12.86 -0.40
CA SER A 34 1.31 14.22 0.00
C SER A 34 -0.09 14.27 0.62
N GLU A 35 -1.03 13.50 0.07
CA GLU A 35 -2.39 13.33 0.64
C GLU A 35 -2.31 12.72 2.06
N PHE A 36 -1.49 11.69 2.25
CA PHE A 36 -1.27 11.09 3.56
C PHE A 36 -0.68 12.08 4.57
N VAL A 37 0.32 12.86 4.18
CA VAL A 37 0.93 13.89 5.05
C VAL A 37 -0.09 14.96 5.42
N ALA A 38 -0.94 15.38 4.50
CA ALA A 38 -2.02 16.32 4.79
C ALA A 38 -2.97 15.77 5.85
N TRP A 39 -3.42 14.53 5.71
CA TRP A 39 -4.25 13.85 6.71
C TRP A 39 -3.51 13.72 8.06
N ALA A 40 -2.25 13.29 8.06
CA ALA A 40 -1.45 13.08 9.27
C ALA A 40 -1.30 14.35 10.12
N ASN A 41 -1.31 15.53 9.49
CA ASN A 41 -1.26 16.82 10.18
C ASN A 41 -2.59 17.20 10.87
N THR A 42 -3.67 16.46 10.64
CA THR A 42 -4.99 16.73 11.24
C THR A 42 -5.31 15.84 12.44
N VAL A 43 -4.46 14.84 12.74
CA VAL A 43 -4.71 13.84 13.77
C VAL A 43 -3.69 13.94 14.91
N SER A 44 -4.12 13.55 16.12
CA SER A 44 -3.24 13.46 17.30
C SER A 44 -3.10 12.02 17.78
N ASP A 45 -2.11 11.79 18.66
CA ASP A 45 -1.83 10.45 19.21
C ASP A 45 -3.04 9.82 19.93
N GLU A 46 -3.92 10.63 20.53
CA GLU A 46 -5.14 10.17 21.21
C GLU A 46 -6.12 9.46 20.28
N LYS A 47 -6.09 9.79 18.96
CA LYS A 47 -6.91 9.11 17.96
C LYS A 47 -6.43 7.67 17.65
N GLY A 48 -5.19 7.34 17.96
CA GLY A 48 -4.57 6.08 17.57
C GLY A 48 -5.37 4.84 17.95
N THR A 49 -5.88 4.80 19.17
CA THR A 49 -6.66 3.64 19.68
C THR A 49 -8.16 3.75 19.47
N TYR A 50 -8.64 4.79 18.79
CA TYR A 50 -10.05 4.97 18.49
C TYR A 50 -10.50 4.02 17.37
N ALA A 51 -11.64 3.34 17.56
CA ALA A 51 -12.36 2.59 16.54
C ALA A 51 -13.77 3.19 16.40
N TYR A 52 -14.23 3.40 15.17
CA TYR A 52 -15.55 4.02 14.93
C TYR A 52 -16.74 3.13 15.28
N GLN A 53 -16.49 1.84 15.49
CA GLN A 53 -17.51 0.85 15.89
C GLN A 53 -16.82 -0.34 16.55
N GLU A 54 -17.51 -1.02 17.46
CA GLU A 54 -17.02 -2.26 18.06
C GLU A 54 -16.69 -3.32 16.99
N GLY A 55 -15.54 -4.00 17.15
CA GLY A 55 -15.06 -5.03 16.23
C GLY A 55 -14.44 -4.48 14.94
N LYS A 56 -14.32 -3.16 14.79
CA LYS A 56 -13.54 -2.52 13.70
C LYS A 56 -12.13 -2.22 14.17
N TRP A 57 -11.23 -2.16 13.23
CA TRP A 57 -9.84 -1.76 13.50
C TRP A 57 -9.78 -0.36 14.10
N THR A 58 -8.81 -0.13 14.97
CA THR A 58 -8.44 1.22 15.40
C THR A 58 -7.69 1.97 14.31
N VAL A 59 -7.49 3.28 14.48
CA VAL A 59 -6.64 4.07 13.57
C VAL A 59 -5.24 3.48 13.47
N ASN A 60 -4.64 3.07 14.60
CA ASN A 60 -3.32 2.45 14.63
C ASN A 60 -3.28 1.12 13.86
N GLU A 61 -4.28 0.25 14.05
CA GLU A 61 -4.38 -1.03 13.34
C GLU A 61 -4.57 -0.83 11.83
N LEU A 62 -5.39 0.15 11.44
CA LEU A 62 -5.59 0.49 10.03
C LEU A 62 -4.31 1.06 9.41
N LEU A 63 -3.60 1.94 10.09
CA LEU A 63 -2.33 2.48 9.60
C LEU A 63 -1.25 1.40 9.54
N GLN A 64 -1.17 0.52 10.54
CA GLN A 64 -0.26 -0.63 10.48
C GLN A 64 -0.57 -1.56 9.31
N HIS A 65 -1.86 -1.80 9.02
CA HIS A 65 -2.25 -2.57 7.84
C HIS A 65 -1.79 -1.91 6.53
N ILE A 66 -1.88 -0.58 6.41
CA ILE A 66 -1.36 0.15 5.25
C ILE A 66 0.16 -0.08 5.12
N ILE A 67 0.89 0.04 6.22
CA ILE A 67 2.34 -0.18 6.28
C ILE A 67 2.71 -1.60 5.85
N ASP A 68 2.06 -2.61 6.45
CA ASP A 68 2.36 -4.01 6.18
C ASP A 68 2.05 -4.40 4.73
N THR A 69 0.92 -3.91 4.20
CA THR A 69 0.53 -4.15 2.81
C THR A 69 1.52 -3.52 1.83
N GLU A 70 2.01 -2.32 2.10
CA GLU A 70 3.02 -1.67 1.24
C GLU A 70 4.35 -2.43 1.25
N ARG A 71 4.79 -2.98 2.41
CA ARG A 71 5.96 -3.87 2.50
C ARG A 71 5.80 -5.14 1.67
N ILE A 72 4.62 -5.74 1.72
CA ILE A 72 4.31 -6.94 0.93
C ILE A 72 4.32 -6.59 -0.56
N PHE A 73 3.78 -5.47 -0.97
CA PHE A 73 3.82 -5.02 -2.36
C PHE A 73 5.26 -4.71 -2.82
N GLN A 74 6.09 -4.10 -1.97
CA GLN A 74 7.53 -3.92 -2.25
C GLN A 74 8.22 -5.27 -2.45
N TYR A 75 8.04 -6.21 -1.52
CA TYR A 75 8.64 -7.55 -1.61
C TYR A 75 8.26 -8.27 -2.90
N ARG A 76 6.96 -8.27 -3.23
CA ARG A 76 6.45 -8.90 -4.45
C ARG A 76 7.02 -8.24 -5.70
N SER A 77 7.04 -6.92 -5.73
CA SER A 77 7.61 -6.16 -6.85
C SER A 77 9.09 -6.44 -7.03
N LEU A 78 9.86 -6.41 -5.95
CA LEU A 78 11.29 -6.72 -5.97
C LEU A 78 11.54 -8.13 -6.49
N SER A 79 10.85 -9.14 -5.92
CA SER A 79 11.03 -10.54 -6.27
C SER A 79 10.74 -10.78 -7.75
N ILE A 80 9.59 -10.33 -8.25
CA ILE A 80 9.19 -10.50 -9.64
C ILE A 80 10.14 -9.74 -10.58
N ALA A 81 10.49 -8.49 -10.25
CA ALA A 81 11.43 -7.70 -11.04
C ALA A 81 12.84 -8.31 -11.11
N ARG A 82 13.20 -9.16 -10.16
CA ARG A 82 14.49 -9.90 -10.13
C ARG A 82 14.38 -11.32 -10.71
N GLY A 83 13.20 -11.68 -11.28
CA GLY A 83 13.01 -12.94 -11.99
C GLY A 83 12.56 -14.11 -11.11
N GLU A 84 11.94 -13.84 -9.95
CA GLU A 84 11.36 -14.93 -9.14
C GLU A 84 10.23 -15.62 -9.92
N MET A 85 10.33 -16.94 -10.07
CA MET A 85 9.39 -17.77 -10.81
C MET A 85 8.43 -18.54 -9.91
N ASN A 86 8.74 -18.66 -8.62
CA ASN A 86 7.85 -19.31 -7.67
C ASN A 86 6.67 -18.39 -7.33
N GLU A 87 5.53 -19.02 -7.03
CA GLU A 87 4.38 -18.27 -6.55
C GLU A 87 4.65 -17.66 -5.17
N LEU A 88 4.44 -16.35 -5.05
CA LEU A 88 4.56 -15.63 -3.78
C LEU A 88 3.27 -15.79 -2.96
N PRO A 89 3.37 -16.07 -1.65
CA PRO A 89 2.20 -16.36 -0.83
C PRO A 89 1.26 -15.19 -0.66
N GLY A 90 -0.03 -15.50 -0.41
CA GLY A 90 -0.99 -14.58 0.18
C GLY A 90 -0.72 -14.32 1.66
N PHE A 91 -1.47 -13.40 2.25
CA PHE A 91 -1.47 -13.16 3.70
C PHE A 91 -2.88 -12.84 4.19
N ASP A 92 -3.15 -13.19 5.44
CA ASP A 92 -4.39 -12.82 6.13
C ASP A 92 -4.20 -11.49 6.86
N HIS A 93 -4.75 -10.43 6.30
CA HIS A 93 -4.66 -9.08 6.83
C HIS A 93 -5.31 -8.94 8.23
N ASN A 94 -6.35 -9.71 8.56
CA ASN A 94 -6.96 -9.67 9.89
C ASN A 94 -6.03 -10.31 10.94
N SER A 95 -5.40 -11.43 10.59
CA SER A 95 -4.40 -12.06 11.44
C SER A 95 -3.19 -11.14 11.66
N TYR A 96 -2.73 -10.44 10.61
CA TYR A 96 -1.64 -9.48 10.72
C TYR A 96 -2.01 -8.31 11.62
N ALA A 97 -3.15 -7.67 11.43
CA ALA A 97 -3.62 -6.58 12.27
C ALA A 97 -3.70 -7.01 13.76
N LYS A 98 -4.29 -8.17 14.04
CA LYS A 98 -4.40 -8.72 15.40
C LYS A 98 -3.04 -8.95 16.07
N ASN A 99 -2.04 -9.42 15.30
CA ASN A 99 -0.72 -9.76 15.83
C ASN A 99 0.27 -8.57 15.78
N SER A 100 -0.11 -7.45 15.17
CA SER A 100 0.77 -6.30 14.96
C SER A 100 1.14 -5.55 16.24
N LYS A 101 0.30 -5.66 17.27
CA LYS A 101 0.40 -4.85 18.50
C LYS A 101 0.38 -3.33 18.23
N ALA A 102 -0.27 -2.90 17.17
CA ALA A 102 -0.27 -1.51 16.74
C ALA A 102 -0.77 -0.55 17.84
N ASN A 103 -1.70 -1.01 18.68
CA ASN A 103 -2.26 -0.23 19.78
C ASN A 103 -1.28 0.00 20.97
N GLU A 104 -0.12 -0.68 20.98
CA GLU A 104 0.96 -0.44 21.94
C GLU A 104 1.90 0.70 21.46
N ARG A 105 1.65 1.26 20.27
CA ARG A 105 2.47 2.30 19.63
C ARG A 105 1.74 3.63 19.58
N LYS A 106 2.49 4.73 19.50
CA LYS A 106 1.93 6.04 19.21
C LYS A 106 1.58 6.16 17.74
N LEU A 107 0.48 6.84 17.44
CA LEU A 107 0.09 7.11 16.05
C LEU A 107 1.18 7.89 15.29
N SER A 108 1.83 8.85 15.94
CA SER A 108 2.94 9.61 15.38
C SER A 108 4.14 8.74 14.98
N GLU A 109 4.41 7.64 15.68
CA GLU A 109 5.47 6.69 15.31
C GLU A 109 5.11 5.91 14.03
N LEU A 110 3.84 5.49 13.90
CA LEU A 110 3.33 4.83 12.70
C LEU A 110 3.32 5.76 11.48
N ILE A 111 2.94 7.01 11.67
CA ILE A 111 2.99 8.05 10.63
C ILE A 111 4.43 8.25 10.12
N ALA A 112 5.39 8.35 11.04
CA ALA A 112 6.79 8.49 10.70
C ALA A 112 7.34 7.24 10.00
N GLU A 113 6.92 6.05 10.41
CA GLU A 113 7.29 4.78 9.77
C GLU A 113 6.75 4.69 8.35
N PHE A 114 5.47 4.98 8.15
CA PHE A 114 4.87 5.01 6.81
C PHE A 114 5.60 5.98 5.88
N SER A 115 5.94 7.17 6.37
CA SER A 115 6.64 8.18 5.55
C SER A 115 8.00 7.66 5.05
N ARG A 116 8.79 7.00 5.92
CA ARG A 116 10.07 6.37 5.53
C ARG A 116 9.87 5.18 4.59
N LEU A 117 8.85 4.38 4.82
CA LEU A 117 8.51 3.24 3.97
C LEU A 117 8.14 3.70 2.55
N ARG A 118 7.32 4.74 2.42
CA ARG A 118 6.95 5.31 1.12
C ARG A 118 8.17 5.86 0.37
N GLU A 119 9.14 6.49 1.04
CA GLU A 119 10.40 6.87 0.41
C GLU A 119 11.14 5.64 -0.12
N SER A 120 11.23 4.59 0.69
CA SER A 120 11.84 3.32 0.24
C SER A 120 11.09 2.69 -0.95
N SER A 121 9.75 2.80 -1.01
CA SER A 121 8.97 2.38 -2.17
C SER A 121 9.36 3.17 -3.42
N ILE A 122 9.44 4.49 -3.30
CA ILE A 122 9.83 5.39 -4.40
C ILE A 122 11.23 5.03 -4.90
N ASP A 123 12.19 4.82 -4.00
CA ASP A 123 13.56 4.41 -4.34
C ASP A 123 13.58 3.07 -5.09
N LEU A 124 12.86 2.06 -4.58
CA LEU A 124 12.76 0.75 -5.22
C LEU A 124 12.25 0.88 -6.65
N TYR A 125 11.10 1.52 -6.85
CA TYR A 125 10.49 1.63 -8.18
C TYR A 125 11.28 2.52 -9.13
N SER A 126 11.97 3.54 -8.62
CA SER A 126 12.89 4.36 -9.42
C SER A 126 14.10 3.57 -9.93
N SER A 127 14.49 2.51 -9.22
CA SER A 127 15.62 1.65 -9.59
C SER A 127 15.26 0.58 -10.63
N LEU A 128 13.98 0.36 -10.93
CA LEU A 128 13.52 -0.63 -11.90
C LEU A 128 13.51 -0.04 -13.31
N ASP A 129 14.05 -0.79 -14.26
CA ASP A 129 13.96 -0.44 -15.66
C ASP A 129 12.62 -0.83 -16.30
N GLU A 130 12.41 -0.42 -17.55
CA GLU A 130 11.16 -0.67 -18.28
C GLU A 130 10.87 -2.15 -18.48
N ALA A 131 11.88 -2.99 -18.66
CA ALA A 131 11.71 -4.42 -18.83
C ALA A 131 11.30 -5.09 -17.51
N ASN A 132 12.06 -4.83 -16.44
CA ASN A 132 11.86 -5.47 -15.15
C ASN A 132 10.51 -5.11 -14.51
N ILE A 133 10.04 -3.88 -14.72
CA ILE A 133 8.78 -3.43 -14.13
C ILE A 133 7.55 -4.09 -14.78
N LYS A 134 7.71 -4.64 -15.99
CA LYS A 134 6.68 -5.36 -16.75
C LYS A 134 6.75 -6.88 -16.62
N TYR A 135 7.74 -7.42 -15.91
CA TYR A 135 7.84 -8.87 -15.69
C TYR A 135 6.56 -9.42 -15.06
N LYS A 136 6.18 -10.61 -15.47
CA LYS A 136 5.02 -11.32 -14.92
C LYS A 136 5.49 -12.35 -13.91
N GLY A 137 4.82 -12.38 -12.78
CA GLY A 137 4.99 -13.39 -11.74
C GLY A 137 3.65 -13.79 -11.15
N MET A 138 3.68 -14.75 -10.24
CA MET A 138 2.50 -15.24 -9.55
C MET A 138 2.52 -14.77 -8.10
N ALA A 139 1.42 -14.23 -7.61
CA ALA A 139 1.25 -13.92 -6.19
C ALA A 139 -0.20 -14.09 -5.76
N ASN A 140 -0.42 -14.89 -4.74
CA ASN A 140 -1.75 -15.16 -4.17
C ASN A 140 -2.78 -15.61 -5.23
N GLY A 141 -2.39 -16.52 -6.12
CA GLY A 141 -3.23 -17.05 -7.18
C GLY A 141 -3.42 -16.15 -8.40
N PHE A 142 -2.81 -14.98 -8.44
CA PHE A 142 -2.94 -14.04 -9.54
C PHE A 142 -1.64 -13.86 -10.32
N VAL A 143 -1.76 -13.71 -11.64
CA VAL A 143 -0.66 -13.19 -12.47
C VAL A 143 -0.59 -11.68 -12.24
N VAL A 144 0.57 -11.19 -11.85
CA VAL A 144 0.80 -9.79 -11.47
C VAL A 144 2.11 -9.27 -12.07
N GLN A 145 2.25 -7.96 -12.06
CA GLN A 145 3.44 -7.25 -12.53
C GLN A 145 3.92 -6.27 -11.45
N PRO A 146 5.22 -5.95 -11.33
CA PRO A 146 5.71 -4.92 -10.42
C PRO A 146 5.00 -3.57 -10.62
N ILE A 147 4.74 -3.15 -11.87
CA ILE A 147 4.02 -1.90 -12.16
C ILE A 147 2.61 -1.89 -11.56
N LEU A 148 1.91 -3.03 -11.55
CA LEU A 148 0.60 -3.13 -10.92
C LEU A 148 0.67 -2.79 -9.44
N TYR A 149 1.61 -3.39 -8.72
CA TYR A 149 1.80 -3.10 -7.30
C TYR A 149 2.17 -1.64 -7.04
N GLY A 150 2.95 -1.03 -7.92
CA GLY A 150 3.28 0.39 -7.83
C GLY A 150 2.05 1.30 -7.89
N PHE A 151 1.08 1.02 -8.74
CA PHE A 151 -0.21 1.71 -8.72
C PHE A 151 -1.07 1.32 -7.52
N LEU A 152 -1.05 0.04 -7.11
CA LEU A 152 -1.83 -0.45 -5.98
C LEU A 152 -1.39 0.17 -4.65
N ILE A 153 -0.12 0.46 -4.46
CA ILE A 153 0.40 1.19 -3.28
C ILE A 153 -0.35 2.51 -3.10
N SER A 154 -0.56 3.25 -4.18
CA SER A 154 -1.28 4.54 -4.15
C SER A 154 -2.79 4.35 -3.99
N GLY A 155 -3.38 3.43 -4.74
CA GLY A 155 -4.82 3.16 -4.68
C GLY A 155 -5.27 2.58 -3.35
N HIS A 156 -4.50 1.68 -2.76
CA HIS A 156 -4.75 1.09 -1.44
C HIS A 156 -4.67 2.15 -0.33
N LEU A 157 -3.63 2.99 -0.35
CA LEU A 157 -3.54 4.11 0.58
C LEU A 157 -4.76 5.03 0.49
N ARG A 158 -5.14 5.47 -0.72
CA ARG A 158 -6.30 6.35 -0.93
C ARG A 158 -7.61 5.72 -0.48
N HIS A 159 -7.77 4.41 -0.68
CA HIS A 159 -8.92 3.68 -0.15
C HIS A 159 -9.01 3.85 1.37
N HIS A 160 -7.92 3.60 2.08
CA HIS A 160 -7.92 3.68 3.53
C HIS A 160 -7.91 5.11 4.08
N LEU A 161 -7.33 6.09 3.37
CA LEU A 161 -7.49 7.50 3.72
C LEU A 161 -8.96 7.94 3.69
N ARG A 162 -9.72 7.55 2.66
CA ARG A 162 -11.15 7.80 2.61
C ARG A 162 -11.92 7.16 3.78
N VAL A 163 -11.51 5.97 4.21
CA VAL A 163 -12.10 5.33 5.41
C VAL A 163 -11.76 6.14 6.66
N LEU A 164 -10.50 6.55 6.83
CA LEU A 164 -10.06 7.38 7.95
C LEU A 164 -10.80 8.72 8.02
N GLU A 165 -10.95 9.41 6.89
CA GLU A 165 -11.62 10.72 6.80
C GLU A 165 -13.12 10.66 7.04
N ASN A 166 -13.78 9.57 6.61
CA ASN A 166 -15.24 9.49 6.65
C ASN A 166 -15.80 8.72 7.86
N ARG A 167 -14.96 7.96 8.57
CA ARG A 167 -15.41 7.08 9.66
C ARG A 167 -14.75 7.37 11.00
N TYR A 168 -13.54 7.92 11.02
CA TYR A 168 -12.75 8.16 12.23
C TYR A 168 -12.63 9.64 12.56
#